data_8f0d9cd4c8f633e8b134fa675523b8b2
#
_entry.id   8f0d9cd4c8f633e8b134fa675523b8b2
#
_cell.length_a   1.000
_cell.length_b   1.000
_cell.length_c   1.000
_cell.angle_alpha   90.00
_cell.angle_beta   90.00
_cell.angle_gamma   90.00
#
_symmetry.space_group_name_H-M   'P 1'
#
loop_
_entity.id
_entity.type
_entity.pdbx_description
1 polymer ?
#
loop_
_entity_poly.entity_id
_entity_poly.type
_entity_poly.pdbx_seq_one_letter_code
_entity_poly.pdbx_strand_id
1 'polypeptide(L)'
;MLKQIWRWVSLFPLLHPVWFNLLLLVLAWSLVGVAYQSNDDLVIASVLDGWGDPSYADAHVIFVNPLLTGLLLKVAPVLGGVSVWPVFLALATLSSGAAIFTMLTAHARKARRYDFNTLVLLLVWLLIMPGFYAALQFSHAAFLTGFTGVLACLKYGSSWRGWCAGVFLCVLGSMVRLDAALVCDAFL
;
A
#
# COMPACT_ATOMS: atom_id res chain seq x y z
N MET A 1 -22.93 18.30 -23.50
CA MET A 1 -22.25 16.98 -23.44
C MET A 1 -20.81 17.11 -22.95
N LEU A 2 -19.89 17.85 -23.59
CA LEU A 2 -18.49 18.02 -23.19
C LEU A 2 -18.29 18.49 -21.73
N LYS A 3 -19.01 19.52 -21.26
CA LYS A 3 -18.92 20.00 -19.86
C LYS A 3 -19.27 18.91 -18.84
N GLN A 4 -20.17 18.02 -19.17
CA GLN A 4 -20.61 16.93 -18.30
C GLN A 4 -19.54 15.83 -18.23
N ILE A 5 -18.93 15.50 -19.39
CA ILE A 5 -17.80 14.55 -19.46
C ILE A 5 -16.62 15.09 -18.66
N TRP A 6 -16.23 16.36 -18.84
CA TRP A 6 -15.16 17.01 -18.08
C TRP A 6 -15.41 16.97 -16.57
N ARG A 7 -16.64 17.18 -16.13
CA ARG A 7 -17.00 17.07 -14.71
C ARG A 7 -16.84 15.65 -14.18
N TRP A 8 -17.18 14.62 -14.94
CA TRP A 8 -16.99 13.24 -14.54
C TRP A 8 -15.50 12.86 -14.48
N VAL A 9 -14.74 13.22 -15.50
CA VAL A 9 -13.28 12.96 -15.53
C VAL A 9 -12.57 13.67 -14.40
N SER A 10 -12.86 14.94 -14.14
CA SER A 10 -12.23 15.68 -13.05
C SER A 10 -12.59 15.14 -11.66
N LEU A 11 -13.79 14.60 -11.47
CA LEU A 11 -14.21 14.02 -10.19
C LEU A 11 -13.81 12.54 -10.02
N PHE A 12 -13.28 11.89 -11.06
CA PHE A 12 -12.92 10.47 -11.03
C PHE A 12 -12.03 10.09 -9.82
N PRO A 13 -10.94 10.81 -9.48
CA PRO A 13 -10.12 10.47 -8.33
C PRO A 13 -10.91 10.46 -7.01
N LEU A 14 -11.84 11.40 -6.85
CA LEU A 14 -12.67 11.50 -5.64
C LEU A 14 -13.73 10.41 -5.56
N LEU A 15 -14.40 10.12 -6.67
CA LEU A 15 -15.53 9.18 -6.70
C LEU A 15 -15.06 7.71 -6.69
N HIS A 16 -13.89 7.46 -7.25
CA HIS A 16 -13.34 6.11 -7.45
C HIS A 16 -11.88 6.00 -6.97
N PRO A 17 -11.59 6.22 -5.69
CA PRO A 17 -10.21 6.30 -5.18
C PRO A 17 -9.39 5.01 -5.39
N VAL A 18 -10.02 3.83 -5.34
CA VAL A 18 -9.34 2.56 -5.61
C VAL A 18 -8.92 2.47 -7.08
N TRP A 19 -9.85 2.75 -8.01
CA TRP A 19 -9.56 2.74 -9.44
C TRP A 19 -8.56 3.81 -9.85
N PHE A 20 -8.60 4.97 -9.19
CA PHE A 20 -7.62 6.03 -9.40
C PHE A 20 -6.21 5.57 -9.01
N ASN A 21 -6.05 4.97 -7.83
CA ASN A 21 -4.75 4.45 -7.38
C ASN A 21 -4.27 3.27 -8.24
N LEU A 22 -5.18 2.38 -8.67
CA LEU A 22 -4.85 1.31 -9.61
C LEU A 22 -4.37 1.87 -10.95
N LEU A 23 -5.02 2.90 -11.47
CA LEU A 23 -4.57 3.58 -12.69
C LEU A 23 -3.16 4.18 -12.52
N LEU A 24 -2.89 4.83 -11.38
CA LEU A 24 -1.55 5.36 -11.08
C LEU A 24 -0.49 4.25 -11.01
N LEU A 25 -0.81 3.11 -10.40
CA LEU A 25 0.07 1.96 -10.35
C LEU A 25 0.37 1.44 -11.77
N VAL A 26 -0.67 1.20 -12.58
CA VAL A 26 -0.51 0.74 -13.96
C VAL A 26 0.31 1.72 -14.79
N LEU A 27 0.06 3.02 -14.68
CA LEU A 27 0.82 4.05 -15.37
C LEU A 27 2.28 4.09 -14.90
N ALA A 28 2.54 4.01 -13.58
CA ALA A 28 3.89 3.96 -13.05
C ALA A 28 4.66 2.76 -13.60
N TRP A 29 4.06 1.58 -13.58
CA TRP A 29 4.69 0.36 -14.12
C TRP A 29 4.92 0.42 -15.63
N SER A 30 3.98 1.02 -16.38
CA SER A 30 4.08 1.12 -17.85
C SER A 30 5.10 2.16 -18.30
N LEU A 31 5.27 3.27 -17.58
CA LEU A 31 6.12 4.39 -18.00
C LEU A 31 7.52 4.35 -17.38
N VAL A 32 7.62 3.91 -16.13
CA VAL A 32 8.87 3.91 -15.37
C VAL A 32 9.42 2.49 -15.23
N GLY A 33 8.54 1.49 -15.25
CA GLY A 33 8.85 0.12 -14.91
C GLY A 33 8.65 -0.14 -13.42
N VAL A 34 8.92 -1.37 -13.01
CA VAL A 34 8.87 -1.81 -11.62
C VAL A 34 10.18 -2.48 -11.24
N ALA A 35 10.73 -2.10 -10.10
CA ALA A 35 11.96 -2.68 -9.59
C ALA A 35 11.93 -2.72 -8.05
N TYR A 36 12.70 -3.63 -7.48
CA TYR A 36 13.04 -3.53 -6.06
C TYR A 36 13.95 -2.33 -5.83
N GLN A 37 13.65 -1.55 -4.80
CA GLN A 37 14.47 -0.38 -4.46
C GLN A 37 15.70 -0.77 -3.64
N SER A 38 15.65 -1.89 -2.93
CA SER A 38 16.75 -2.38 -2.09
C SER A 38 17.14 -3.80 -2.43
N ASN A 39 18.43 -4.14 -2.17
CA ASN A 39 18.92 -5.51 -2.29
C ASN A 39 18.20 -6.45 -1.31
N ASP A 40 17.75 -5.94 -0.17
CA ASP A 40 17.06 -6.73 0.84
C ASP A 40 15.75 -7.31 0.29
N ASP A 41 14.98 -6.54 -0.48
CA ASP A 41 13.75 -7.02 -1.11
C ASP A 41 14.01 -8.15 -2.11
N LEU A 42 15.13 -8.06 -2.86
CA LEU A 42 15.55 -9.12 -3.77
C LEU A 42 15.96 -10.38 -3.01
N VAL A 43 16.69 -10.24 -1.89
CA VAL A 43 17.09 -11.36 -1.03
C VAL A 43 15.86 -12.01 -0.41
N ILE A 44 14.92 -11.22 0.13
CA ILE A 44 13.66 -11.74 0.68
C ILE A 44 12.90 -12.53 -0.37
N ALA A 45 12.73 -11.97 -1.57
CA ALA A 45 12.06 -12.65 -2.67
C ALA A 45 12.73 -13.98 -3.03
N SER A 46 14.07 -13.99 -3.18
CA SER A 46 14.83 -15.19 -3.56
C SER A 46 14.73 -16.29 -2.50
N VAL A 47 14.76 -15.94 -1.21
CA VAL A 47 14.60 -16.93 -0.11
C VAL A 47 13.17 -17.50 -0.11
N LEU A 48 12.15 -16.65 -0.28
CA LEU A 48 10.76 -17.10 -0.33
C LEU A 48 10.46 -17.97 -1.56
N ASP A 49 11.15 -17.71 -2.68
CA ASP A 49 11.01 -18.48 -3.92
C ASP A 49 11.90 -19.74 -3.96
N GLY A 50 12.75 -19.95 -2.94
CA GLY A 50 13.66 -21.09 -2.85
C GLY A 50 14.86 -21.00 -3.82
N TRP A 51 15.24 -19.79 -4.24
CA TRP A 51 16.39 -19.57 -5.15
C TRP A 51 17.67 -19.17 -4.41
N GLY A 52 17.61 -19.06 -3.09
CA GLY A 52 18.73 -18.71 -2.24
C GLY A 52 19.45 -19.94 -1.66
N ASP A 53 20.27 -19.69 -0.64
CA ASP A 53 20.77 -20.70 0.26
C ASP A 53 20.03 -20.56 1.61
N PRO A 54 19.17 -21.49 1.99
CA PRO A 54 18.95 -22.84 1.44
C PRO A 54 18.17 -22.87 0.11
N SER A 55 18.40 -23.90 -0.70
CA SER A 55 17.73 -24.14 -1.98
C SER A 55 16.28 -24.63 -1.84
N TYR A 56 15.58 -24.15 -0.82
CA TYR A 56 14.15 -24.38 -0.57
C TYR A 56 13.55 -23.09 0.00
N ALA A 57 12.25 -22.91 -0.22
CA ALA A 57 11.53 -21.74 0.28
C ALA A 57 11.52 -21.72 1.82
N ASP A 58 11.98 -20.62 2.42
CA ASP A 58 12.07 -20.45 3.87
C ASP A 58 11.30 -19.19 4.32
N ALA A 59 10.61 -19.32 5.46
CA ALA A 59 9.90 -18.21 6.08
C ALA A 59 10.81 -17.28 6.90
N HIS A 60 12.05 -17.70 7.22
CA HIS A 60 12.98 -16.95 8.05
C HIS A 60 13.82 -16.01 7.19
N VAL A 61 13.25 -14.87 6.86
CA VAL A 61 13.91 -13.81 6.09
C VAL A 61 14.29 -12.63 7.00
N ILE A 62 15.23 -11.82 6.53
CA ILE A 62 15.73 -10.66 7.27
C ILE A 62 14.61 -9.61 7.40
N PHE A 63 14.47 -9.01 8.57
CA PHE A 63 13.58 -7.89 8.91
C PHE A 63 12.08 -8.20 8.91
N VAL A 64 11.61 -9.25 8.27
CA VAL A 64 10.18 -9.58 8.17
C VAL A 64 9.80 -10.65 9.19
N ASN A 65 8.64 -10.49 9.80
CA ASN A 65 8.15 -11.45 10.79
C ASN A 65 7.87 -12.83 10.15
N PRO A 66 8.42 -13.94 10.70
CA PRO A 66 8.23 -15.28 10.13
C PRO A 66 6.77 -15.74 10.03
N LEU A 67 5.87 -15.22 10.85
CA LEU A 67 4.44 -15.51 10.72
C LEU A 67 3.86 -14.96 9.42
N LEU A 68 4.25 -13.75 9.04
CA LEU A 68 3.80 -13.15 7.79
C LEU A 68 4.36 -13.92 6.59
N THR A 69 5.66 -14.16 6.57
CA THR A 69 6.31 -14.91 5.48
C THR A 69 5.83 -16.34 5.39
N GLY A 70 5.58 -17.00 6.52
CA GLY A 70 4.95 -18.32 6.56
C GLY A 70 3.52 -18.33 5.99
N LEU A 71 2.74 -17.26 6.18
CA LEU A 71 1.43 -17.10 5.54
C LEU A 71 1.59 -16.86 4.02
N LEU A 72 2.55 -16.06 3.61
CA LEU A 72 2.83 -15.80 2.19
C LEU A 72 3.23 -17.09 1.46
N LEU A 73 4.08 -17.93 2.06
CA LEU A 73 4.47 -19.23 1.51
C LEU A 73 3.28 -20.17 1.31
N LYS A 74 2.25 -20.11 2.16
CA LYS A 74 1.02 -20.89 1.97
C LYS A 74 0.19 -20.39 0.78
N VAL A 75 0.29 -19.11 0.45
CA VAL A 75 -0.42 -18.50 -0.70
C VAL A 75 0.37 -18.65 -2.00
N ALA A 76 1.70 -18.74 -1.94
CA ALA A 76 2.58 -18.81 -3.11
C ALA A 76 2.16 -19.86 -4.18
N PRO A 77 1.72 -21.08 -3.83
CA PRO A 77 1.29 -22.07 -4.83
C PRO A 77 0.10 -21.60 -5.68
N VAL A 78 -0.76 -20.73 -5.14
CA VAL A 78 -1.94 -20.19 -5.86
C VAL A 78 -1.53 -19.24 -6.98
N LEU A 79 -0.33 -18.64 -6.88
CA LEU A 79 0.18 -17.66 -7.84
C LEU A 79 0.85 -18.28 -9.08
N GLY A 80 0.90 -19.63 -9.17
CA GLY A 80 1.33 -20.30 -10.39
C GLY A 80 2.78 -20.01 -10.81
N GLY A 81 3.70 -19.82 -9.85
CA GLY A 81 5.12 -19.55 -10.12
C GLY A 81 5.48 -18.05 -10.16
N VAL A 82 4.52 -17.16 -9.95
CA VAL A 82 4.83 -15.73 -9.71
C VAL A 82 5.31 -15.57 -8.27
N SER A 83 6.41 -14.86 -8.06
CA SER A 83 6.94 -14.58 -6.72
C SER A 83 5.87 -13.90 -5.84
N VAL A 84 5.67 -14.43 -4.65
CA VAL A 84 4.66 -13.93 -3.72
C VAL A 84 5.04 -12.58 -3.13
N TRP A 85 6.34 -12.29 -2.99
CA TRP A 85 6.83 -11.09 -2.33
C TRP A 85 6.47 -9.79 -3.08
N PRO A 86 6.81 -9.62 -4.38
CA PRO A 86 6.43 -8.40 -5.11
C PRO A 86 4.92 -8.24 -5.22
N VAL A 87 4.16 -9.33 -5.34
CA VAL A 87 2.69 -9.27 -5.35
C VAL A 87 2.16 -8.74 -4.02
N PHE A 88 2.69 -9.23 -2.89
CA PHE A 88 2.33 -8.74 -1.57
C PHE A 88 2.66 -7.25 -1.42
N LEU A 89 3.88 -6.81 -1.78
CA LEU A 89 4.30 -5.41 -1.69
C LEU A 89 3.41 -4.49 -2.53
N ALA A 90 3.11 -4.90 -3.77
CA ALA A 90 2.24 -4.14 -4.67
C ALA A 90 0.82 -4.00 -4.09
N LEU A 91 0.24 -5.09 -3.58
CA LEU A 91 -1.10 -5.09 -3.00
C LEU A 91 -1.15 -4.29 -1.69
N ALA A 92 -0.15 -4.42 -0.81
CA ALA A 92 -0.06 -3.66 0.42
C ALA A 92 0.04 -2.14 0.14
N THR A 93 0.91 -1.75 -0.79
CA THR A 93 1.09 -0.35 -1.19
C THR A 93 -0.16 0.21 -1.87
N LEU A 94 -0.78 -0.53 -2.79
CA LEU A 94 -2.00 -0.12 -3.49
C LEU A 94 -3.18 0.04 -2.52
N SER A 95 -3.44 -0.97 -1.69
CA SER A 95 -4.57 -0.95 -0.76
C SER A 95 -4.41 0.15 0.29
N SER A 96 -3.22 0.32 0.84
CA SER A 96 -2.91 1.37 1.81
C SER A 96 -3.01 2.76 1.16
N GLY A 97 -2.43 2.95 -0.01
CA GLY A 97 -2.54 4.20 -0.77
C GLY A 97 -3.99 4.58 -1.06
N ALA A 98 -4.79 3.64 -1.57
CA ALA A 98 -6.21 3.87 -1.83
C ALA A 98 -7.00 4.17 -0.55
N ALA A 99 -6.71 3.50 0.57
CA ALA A 99 -7.36 3.75 1.86
C ALA A 99 -7.01 5.14 2.41
N ILE A 100 -5.72 5.51 2.42
CA ILE A 100 -5.26 6.84 2.87
C ILE A 100 -5.96 7.92 2.03
N PHE A 101 -5.88 7.83 0.70
CA PHE A 101 -6.51 8.80 -0.20
C PHE A 101 -8.02 8.90 0.05
N THR A 102 -8.70 7.77 0.25
CA THR A 102 -10.12 7.70 0.59
C THR A 102 -10.43 8.42 1.89
N MET A 103 -9.61 8.22 2.92
CA MET A 103 -9.80 8.82 4.23
C MET A 103 -9.54 10.32 4.21
N LEU A 104 -8.48 10.77 3.55
CA LEU A 104 -8.11 12.17 3.48
C LEU A 104 -9.09 12.98 2.60
N THR A 105 -9.64 12.39 1.54
CA THR A 105 -10.58 13.07 0.64
C THR A 105 -12.06 12.90 1.02
N ALA A 106 -12.37 12.32 2.17
CA ALA A 106 -13.75 11.96 2.55
C ALA A 106 -14.72 13.16 2.52
N HIS A 107 -14.26 14.35 2.95
CA HIS A 107 -15.08 15.56 2.93
C HIS A 107 -15.40 16.01 1.50
N ALA A 108 -14.40 16.12 0.64
CA ALA A 108 -14.54 16.50 -0.75
C ALA A 108 -15.40 15.50 -1.55
N ARG A 109 -15.25 14.19 -1.25
CA ARG A 109 -16.09 13.12 -1.82
C ARG A 109 -17.56 13.32 -1.48
N LYS A 110 -17.87 13.59 -0.20
CA LYS A 110 -19.24 13.84 0.24
C LYS A 110 -19.83 15.08 -0.44
N ALA A 111 -19.01 16.15 -0.56
CA ALA A 111 -19.41 17.39 -1.21
C ALA A 111 -19.41 17.31 -2.75
N ARG A 112 -18.81 16.26 -3.34
CA ARG A 112 -18.61 16.08 -4.78
C ARG A 112 -17.95 17.29 -5.45
N ARG A 113 -16.99 17.89 -4.76
CA ARG A 113 -16.24 19.07 -5.25
C ARG A 113 -14.82 19.07 -4.67
N TYR A 114 -13.90 19.67 -5.40
CA TYR A 114 -12.60 20.01 -4.88
C TYR A 114 -12.65 21.31 -4.09
N ASP A 115 -12.08 21.31 -2.91
CA ASP A 115 -11.63 22.52 -2.22
C ASP A 115 -10.11 22.67 -2.42
N PHE A 116 -9.54 23.78 -1.98
CA PHE A 116 -8.11 24.06 -2.13
C PHE A 116 -7.24 22.96 -1.51
N ASN A 117 -7.57 22.52 -0.30
CA ASN A 117 -6.80 21.49 0.40
C ASN A 117 -6.82 20.15 -0.36
N THR A 118 -7.97 19.77 -0.92
CA THR A 118 -8.11 18.55 -1.72
C THR A 118 -7.32 18.64 -3.03
N LEU A 119 -7.26 19.81 -3.67
CA LEU A 119 -6.42 20.00 -4.87
C LEU A 119 -4.94 19.90 -4.54
N VAL A 120 -4.49 20.51 -3.44
CA VAL A 120 -3.10 20.36 -2.96
C VAL A 120 -2.79 18.91 -2.66
N LEU A 121 -3.67 18.21 -1.93
CA LEU A 121 -3.52 16.79 -1.66
C LEU A 121 -3.42 15.97 -2.94
N LEU A 122 -4.28 16.22 -3.93
CA LEU A 122 -4.26 15.51 -5.21
C LEU A 122 -2.92 15.74 -5.95
N LEU A 123 -2.41 16.96 -5.97
CA LEU A 123 -1.11 17.27 -6.58
C LEU A 123 0.02 16.53 -5.88
N VAL A 124 0.06 16.59 -4.54
CA VAL A 124 1.07 15.86 -3.73
C VAL A 124 0.95 14.36 -3.99
N TRP A 125 -0.28 13.83 -4.08
CA TRP A 125 -0.52 12.41 -4.33
C TRP A 125 0.01 11.97 -5.68
N LEU A 126 -0.24 12.77 -6.73
CA LEU A 126 0.27 12.52 -8.09
C LEU A 126 1.79 12.59 -8.20
N LEU A 127 2.44 13.39 -7.35
CA LEU A 127 3.90 13.51 -7.32
C LEU A 127 4.57 12.36 -6.57
N ILE A 128 3.95 11.88 -5.49
CA ILE A 128 4.59 10.95 -4.56
C ILE A 128 4.23 9.48 -4.89
N MET A 129 2.96 9.17 -5.09
CA MET A 129 2.51 7.78 -5.18
C MET A 129 3.06 6.98 -6.38
N PRO A 130 3.28 7.56 -7.57
CA PRO A 130 3.92 6.82 -8.65
C PRO A 130 5.31 6.28 -8.28
N GLY A 131 6.09 7.03 -7.48
CA GLY A 131 7.37 6.56 -6.95
C GLY A 131 7.23 5.35 -6.02
N PHE A 132 6.26 5.38 -5.11
CA PHE A 132 5.96 4.24 -4.23
C PHE A 132 5.48 3.00 -5.00
N TYR A 133 4.77 3.20 -6.12
CA TYR A 133 4.31 2.08 -6.96
C TYR A 133 5.41 1.49 -7.84
N ALA A 134 6.30 2.31 -8.39
CA ALA A 134 7.40 1.86 -9.24
C ALA A 134 8.53 1.22 -8.42
N ALA A 135 8.81 1.74 -7.24
CA ALA A 135 9.86 1.28 -6.34
C ALA A 135 9.28 0.35 -5.26
N LEU A 136 9.20 -0.94 -5.56
CA LEU A 136 8.75 -1.93 -4.59
C LEU A 136 9.76 -2.03 -3.44
N GLN A 137 9.33 -1.67 -2.23
CA GLN A 137 10.15 -1.72 -1.02
C GLN A 137 9.30 -2.08 0.19
N PHE A 138 9.81 -3.04 0.98
CA PHE A 138 9.09 -3.50 2.18
C PHE A 138 8.93 -2.39 3.23
N SER A 139 9.89 -1.46 3.35
CA SER A 139 9.76 -0.30 4.24
C SER A 139 8.62 0.63 3.83
N HIS A 140 8.43 0.86 2.53
CA HIS A 140 7.31 1.64 2.00
C HIS A 140 5.97 0.96 2.30
N ALA A 141 5.87 -0.35 2.06
CA ALA A 141 4.67 -1.13 2.34
C ALA A 141 4.35 -1.13 3.85
N ALA A 142 5.37 -1.31 4.71
CA ALA A 142 5.24 -1.25 6.17
C ALA A 142 4.73 0.12 6.64
N PHE A 143 5.40 1.21 6.19
CA PHE A 143 5.04 2.58 6.53
C PHE A 143 3.60 2.92 6.09
N LEU A 144 3.26 2.69 4.83
CA LEU A 144 1.92 3.00 4.34
C LEU A 144 0.83 2.18 5.03
N THR A 145 1.10 0.90 5.33
CA THR A 145 0.15 0.03 6.02
C THR A 145 -0.04 0.47 7.48
N GLY A 146 1.04 0.74 8.21
CA GLY A 146 0.99 1.30 9.56
C GLY A 146 0.26 2.65 9.59
N PHE A 147 0.64 3.58 8.72
CA PHE A 147 -0.01 4.89 8.62
C PHE A 147 -1.51 4.79 8.29
N THR A 148 -1.90 3.84 7.43
CA THR A 148 -3.32 3.53 7.18
C THR A 148 -4.01 3.08 8.45
N GLY A 149 -3.36 2.25 9.26
CA GLY A 149 -3.86 1.77 10.54
C GLY A 149 -4.10 2.93 11.53
N VAL A 150 -3.10 3.81 11.69
CA VAL A 150 -3.22 5.01 12.54
C VAL A 150 -4.38 5.89 12.10
N LEU A 151 -4.45 6.22 10.80
CA LEU A 151 -5.57 7.03 10.27
C LEU A 151 -6.93 6.36 10.47
N ALA A 152 -7.00 5.03 10.36
CA ALA A 152 -8.24 4.30 10.59
C ALA A 152 -8.65 4.34 12.08
N CYS A 153 -7.72 4.19 13.01
CA CYS A 153 -7.96 4.36 14.44
C CYS A 153 -8.46 5.78 14.77
N LEU A 154 -7.80 6.80 14.25
CA LEU A 154 -8.18 8.20 14.50
C LEU A 154 -9.56 8.52 13.89
N LYS A 155 -9.87 8.01 12.72
CA LYS A 155 -11.09 8.36 12.00
C LYS A 155 -12.30 7.52 12.39
N TYR A 156 -12.10 6.24 12.64
CA TYR A 156 -13.16 5.26 12.86
C TYR A 156 -13.08 4.59 14.22
N GLY A 157 -12.17 5.02 15.10
CA GLY A 157 -11.93 4.43 16.42
C GLY A 157 -13.10 4.53 17.39
N SER A 158 -14.11 5.37 17.10
CA SER A 158 -15.37 5.38 17.83
C SER A 158 -16.19 4.09 17.66
N SER A 159 -15.95 3.32 16.61
CA SER A 159 -16.54 2.01 16.38
C SER A 159 -15.52 0.91 16.66
N TRP A 160 -15.97 -0.17 17.34
CA TRP A 160 -15.12 -1.35 17.59
C TRP A 160 -14.51 -1.92 16.30
N ARG A 161 -15.28 -2.00 15.23
CA ARG A 161 -14.81 -2.51 13.93
C ARG A 161 -13.72 -1.62 13.33
N GLY A 162 -13.89 -0.30 13.40
CA GLY A 162 -12.92 0.66 12.90
C GLY A 162 -11.61 0.60 13.69
N TRP A 163 -11.73 0.50 15.02
CA TRP A 163 -10.57 0.37 15.90
C TRP A 163 -9.80 -0.94 15.62
N CYS A 164 -10.49 -2.08 15.59
CA CYS A 164 -9.86 -3.38 15.29
C CYS A 164 -9.20 -3.40 13.91
N ALA A 165 -9.84 -2.82 12.89
CA ALA A 165 -9.24 -2.73 11.55
C ALA A 165 -7.97 -1.87 11.56
N GLY A 166 -7.99 -0.75 12.27
CA GLY A 166 -6.81 0.11 12.41
C GLY A 166 -5.66 -0.61 13.12
N VAL A 167 -5.93 -1.22 14.28
CA VAL A 167 -4.92 -1.99 15.03
C VAL A 167 -4.37 -3.15 14.19
N PHE A 168 -5.23 -3.88 13.47
CA PHE A 168 -4.79 -4.95 12.58
C PHE A 168 -3.80 -4.45 11.52
N LEU A 169 -4.05 -3.28 10.92
CA LEU A 169 -3.15 -2.70 9.92
C LEU A 169 -1.84 -2.21 10.54
N CYS A 170 -1.85 -1.65 11.76
CA CYS A 170 -0.63 -1.30 12.49
C CYS A 170 0.22 -2.57 12.77
N VAL A 171 -0.40 -3.64 13.26
CA VAL A 171 0.27 -4.93 13.47
C VAL A 171 0.82 -5.48 12.15
N LEU A 172 0.03 -5.45 11.07
CA LEU A 172 0.48 -5.94 9.77
C LEU A 172 1.69 -5.15 9.24
N GLY A 173 1.67 -3.82 9.35
CA GLY A 173 2.81 -2.97 9.00
C GLY A 173 4.05 -3.34 9.82
N SER A 174 3.89 -3.56 11.14
CA SER A 174 4.97 -3.97 12.04
C SER A 174 5.51 -5.37 11.73
N MET A 175 4.69 -6.28 11.21
CA MET A 175 5.14 -7.60 10.75
C MET A 175 5.97 -7.52 9.47
N VAL A 176 5.75 -6.51 8.63
CA VAL A 176 6.57 -6.28 7.43
C VAL A 176 7.91 -5.66 7.81
N ARG A 177 7.90 -4.59 8.60
CA ARG A 177 9.10 -3.94 9.13
C ARG A 177 8.76 -3.11 10.37
N LEU A 178 9.26 -3.55 11.52
CA LEU A 178 8.89 -2.98 12.81
C LEU A 178 9.26 -1.50 12.95
N ASP A 179 10.51 -1.15 12.62
CA ASP A 179 11.03 0.23 12.74
C ASP A 179 10.28 1.23 11.84
N ALA A 180 9.97 0.84 10.61
CA ALA A 180 9.22 1.68 9.68
C ALA A 180 7.75 1.90 10.12
N ALA A 181 7.13 0.89 10.74
CA ALA A 181 5.78 1.00 11.26
C ALA A 181 5.73 1.82 12.56
N LEU A 182 6.70 1.63 13.47
CA LEU A 182 6.77 2.38 14.74
C LEU A 182 6.89 3.89 14.55
N VAL A 183 7.48 4.36 13.44
CA VAL A 183 7.48 5.79 13.11
C VAL A 183 6.05 6.33 12.98
N CYS A 184 5.11 5.50 12.48
CA CYS A 184 3.70 5.89 12.39
C CYS A 184 2.98 5.74 13.74
N ASP A 185 3.25 4.65 14.46
CA ASP A 185 2.57 4.30 15.71
C ASP A 185 2.91 5.28 16.84
N ALA A 186 4.07 5.98 16.77
CA ALA A 186 4.44 7.02 17.71
C ALA A 186 3.50 8.26 17.67
N PHE A 187 2.60 8.35 16.69
CA PHE A 187 1.60 9.41 16.59
C PHE A 187 0.19 8.99 17.09
N LEU A 188 0.02 7.79 17.63
CA LEU A 188 -1.18 7.32 18.32
C LEU A 188 -1.13 7.64 19.82
#